data_ebb7fa2e8b2a3d58acbd6bcd006fc748
#
_entry.id   ebb7fa2e8b2a3d58acbd6bcd006fc748
#
_cell.length_a   1.000
_cell.length_b   1.000
_cell.length_c   1.000
_cell.angle_alpha   90.00
_cell.angle_beta   90.00
_cell.angle_gamma   90.00
#
_symmetry.space_group_name_H-M   'P 1'
#
loop_
_entity.id
_entity.type
_entity.pdbx_description
1 polymer ?
#
loop_
_entity_poly.entity_id
_entity_poly.type
_entity_poly.pdbx_seq_one_letter_code
_entity_poly.pdbx_strand_id
1 'polypeptide(L)'
;MKKTLKNLLALLVIVLSSYSFTSLLIEKTQINLEESSITWKGQKVTGSHEGTIKFKSGTLTFEDGALVDGTFTMDMNSIKCTDLSGDYAGKLEGHLKSKDFFGTNEHPTSTLQFKEVTMNGENNYRVKGDLTIKGITNSIDFDFVMAGNNATAALKIDRTTYDIKYGSSSFFDGLKDKAIYDDFDITVNLEF
;
A
#
# COMPACT_ATOMS: atom_id res chain seq x y z
N MET A 1 -43.66 -74.43 -31.32
CA MET A 1 -43.68 -73.38 -30.27
C MET A 1 -42.31 -72.69 -30.27
N LYS A 2 -42.27 -71.56 -30.94
CA LYS A 2 -40.99 -70.76 -31.02
C LYS A 2 -41.11 -69.56 -30.10
N LYS A 3 -40.30 -69.49 -29.04
CA LYS A 3 -40.23 -68.34 -28.15
C LYS A 3 -39.19 -67.37 -28.74
N THR A 4 -39.66 -66.21 -29.16
CA THR A 4 -38.81 -65.12 -29.60
C THR A 4 -38.24 -64.35 -28.38
N LEU A 5 -36.93 -64.42 -28.22
CA LEU A 5 -36.23 -63.66 -27.21
C LEU A 5 -36.04 -62.22 -27.73
N LYS A 6 -36.69 -61.25 -27.10
CA LYS A 6 -36.50 -59.83 -27.40
C LYS A 6 -35.27 -59.34 -26.68
N ASN A 7 -34.22 -58.98 -27.43
CA ASN A 7 -33.05 -58.30 -26.92
C ASN A 7 -33.42 -56.84 -26.57
N LEU A 8 -33.43 -56.54 -25.29
CA LEU A 8 -33.56 -55.19 -24.77
C LEU A 8 -32.14 -54.58 -24.73
N LEU A 9 -31.82 -53.76 -25.74
CA LEU A 9 -30.59 -52.99 -25.76
C LEU A 9 -30.74 -51.77 -24.87
N ALA A 10 -30.23 -51.83 -23.66
CA ALA A 10 -30.16 -50.67 -22.76
C ALA A 10 -29.07 -49.73 -23.22
N LEU A 11 -29.47 -48.60 -23.82
CA LEU A 11 -28.54 -47.50 -24.18
C LEU A 11 -28.16 -46.75 -22.92
N LEU A 12 -26.97 -47.07 -22.35
CA LEU A 12 -26.41 -46.32 -21.24
C LEU A 12 -25.81 -44.99 -21.78
N VAL A 13 -26.56 -43.91 -21.71
CA VAL A 13 -26.04 -42.58 -22.02
C VAL A 13 -25.19 -42.09 -20.83
N ILE A 14 -23.88 -42.24 -20.93
CA ILE A 14 -22.94 -41.65 -19.99
C ILE A 14 -22.85 -40.15 -20.31
N VAL A 15 -23.55 -39.32 -19.56
CA VAL A 15 -23.37 -37.86 -19.58
C VAL A 15 -22.07 -37.57 -18.87
N LEU A 16 -20.97 -37.47 -19.63
CA LEU A 16 -19.72 -36.90 -19.16
C LEU A 16 -19.95 -35.39 -18.97
N SER A 17 -20.32 -34.98 -17.77
CA SER A 17 -20.27 -33.60 -17.35
C SER A 17 -18.77 -33.18 -17.31
N SER A 18 -18.31 -32.51 -18.37
CA SER A 18 -17.01 -31.87 -18.43
C SER A 18 -17.02 -30.72 -17.45
N TYR A 19 -16.55 -30.94 -16.24
CA TYR A 19 -16.20 -29.86 -15.34
C TYR A 19 -14.93 -29.18 -15.91
N SER A 20 -15.14 -28.10 -16.65
CA SER A 20 -14.04 -27.21 -17.03
C SER A 20 -13.53 -26.55 -15.76
N PHE A 21 -12.42 -27.04 -15.23
CA PHE A 21 -11.64 -26.30 -14.26
C PHE A 21 -11.02 -25.12 -15.00
N THR A 22 -11.63 -23.95 -14.91
CA THR A 22 -10.95 -22.70 -15.25
C THR A 22 -9.90 -22.47 -14.16
N SER A 23 -8.63 -22.67 -14.49
CA SER A 23 -7.54 -22.22 -13.63
C SER A 23 -7.58 -20.70 -13.61
N LEU A 24 -7.71 -20.11 -12.44
CA LEU A 24 -7.57 -18.66 -12.25
C LEU A 24 -6.16 -18.25 -12.67
N LEU A 25 -6.08 -17.24 -13.53
CA LEU A 25 -4.79 -16.69 -13.96
C LEU A 25 -4.32 -15.70 -12.88
N ILE A 26 -3.33 -16.11 -12.09
CA ILE A 26 -2.68 -15.24 -11.11
C ILE A 26 -1.42 -14.65 -11.74
N GLU A 27 -1.36 -13.33 -11.80
CA GLU A 27 -0.22 -12.58 -12.29
C GLU A 27 0.37 -11.71 -11.16
N LYS A 28 1.71 -11.72 -11.03
CA LYS A 28 2.44 -10.86 -10.10
C LYS A 28 3.32 -9.92 -10.88
N THR A 29 3.04 -8.63 -10.73
CA THR A 29 3.75 -7.57 -11.42
C THR A 29 4.59 -6.76 -10.43
N GLN A 30 5.87 -6.57 -10.72
CA GLN A 30 6.75 -5.71 -9.94
C GLN A 30 6.55 -4.27 -10.36
N ILE A 31 6.57 -3.33 -9.39
CA ILE A 31 6.58 -1.91 -9.73
C ILE A 31 7.93 -1.50 -10.32
N ASN A 32 7.92 -0.50 -11.20
CA ASN A 32 9.11 0.19 -11.65
C ASN A 32 9.60 1.13 -10.55
N LEU A 33 10.70 0.79 -9.87
CA LEU A 33 11.20 1.53 -8.72
C LEU A 33 11.74 2.94 -9.06
N GLU A 34 12.14 3.16 -10.32
CA GLU A 34 12.69 4.44 -10.76
C GLU A 34 11.60 5.43 -11.16
N GLU A 35 10.51 4.94 -11.72
CA GLU A 35 9.37 5.75 -12.17
C GLU A 35 8.28 5.87 -11.10
N SER A 36 8.27 4.98 -10.10
CA SER A 36 7.35 5.06 -8.97
C SER A 36 7.85 6.04 -7.92
N SER A 37 6.93 6.78 -7.30
CA SER A 37 7.26 7.80 -6.32
C SER A 37 6.34 7.83 -5.12
N ILE A 38 6.90 8.21 -3.96
CA ILE A 38 6.17 8.54 -2.74
C ILE A 38 6.55 9.96 -2.35
N THR A 39 5.57 10.83 -2.21
CA THR A 39 5.71 12.17 -1.66
C THR A 39 5.05 12.24 -0.29
N TRP A 40 5.73 12.78 0.70
CA TRP A 40 5.19 13.08 2.01
C TRP A 40 5.03 14.58 2.21
N LYS A 41 4.01 14.98 3.00
CA LYS A 41 3.81 16.34 3.46
C LYS A 41 3.45 16.34 4.94
N GLY A 42 4.31 16.98 5.74
CA GLY A 42 4.09 17.21 7.16
C GLY A 42 3.78 18.68 7.42
N GLN A 43 2.93 18.95 8.40
CA GLN A 43 2.45 20.30 8.71
C GLN A 43 2.68 20.64 10.17
N LYS A 44 2.93 21.92 10.43
CA LYS A 44 2.96 22.52 11.76
C LYS A 44 2.18 23.85 11.72
N VAL A 45 1.92 24.44 12.89
CA VAL A 45 1.18 25.70 12.99
C VAL A 45 1.76 26.82 12.10
N THR A 46 3.08 26.85 11.91
CA THR A 46 3.79 27.92 11.18
C THR A 46 4.14 27.57 9.73
N GLY A 47 3.69 26.45 9.20
CA GLY A 47 3.97 26.05 7.81
C GLY A 47 3.98 24.55 7.60
N SER A 48 4.45 24.13 6.43
CA SER A 48 4.55 22.73 6.05
C SER A 48 5.91 22.47 5.41
N HIS A 49 6.33 21.19 5.44
CA HIS A 49 7.46 20.69 4.68
C HIS A 49 7.02 19.47 3.87
N GLU A 50 7.67 19.25 2.76
CA GLU A 50 7.41 18.12 1.89
C GLU A 50 8.70 17.49 1.37
N GLY A 51 8.58 16.26 0.91
CA GLY A 51 9.71 15.53 0.38
C GLY A 51 9.33 14.16 -0.14
N THR A 52 10.33 13.30 -0.29
CA THR A 52 10.17 11.99 -0.93
C THR A 52 10.69 10.87 -0.06
N ILE A 53 10.17 9.67 -0.30
CA ILE A 53 10.67 8.38 0.19
C ILE A 53 10.74 7.45 -1.01
N LYS A 54 11.79 6.62 -1.11
CA LYS A 54 11.92 5.64 -2.20
C LYS A 54 11.30 4.31 -1.83
N PHE A 55 10.74 3.65 -2.82
CA PHE A 55 10.44 2.23 -2.71
C PHE A 55 11.74 1.42 -2.69
N LYS A 56 11.76 0.38 -1.87
CA LYS A 56 12.78 -0.67 -1.88
C LYS A 56 12.32 -1.86 -2.70
N SER A 57 11.01 -2.16 -2.66
CA SER A 57 10.34 -3.16 -3.48
C SER A 57 8.84 -2.92 -3.49
N GLY A 58 8.16 -3.43 -4.50
CA GLY A 58 6.70 -3.42 -4.57
C GLY A 58 6.21 -4.45 -5.57
N THR A 59 5.14 -5.14 -5.22
CA THR A 59 4.49 -6.15 -6.05
C THR A 59 2.99 -5.99 -5.97
N LEU A 60 2.33 -6.00 -7.11
CA LEU A 60 0.88 -6.12 -7.25
C LEU A 60 0.54 -7.53 -7.73
N THR A 61 -0.56 -8.08 -7.24
CA THR A 61 -1.07 -9.37 -7.68
C THR A 61 -2.45 -9.19 -8.29
N PHE A 62 -2.62 -9.75 -9.47
CA PHE A 62 -3.88 -9.73 -10.21
C PHE A 62 -4.41 -11.16 -10.35
N GLU A 63 -5.72 -11.29 -10.30
CA GLU A 63 -6.46 -12.52 -10.58
C GLU A 63 -7.45 -12.23 -11.71
N ASP A 64 -7.27 -12.91 -12.85
CA ASP A 64 -8.04 -12.65 -14.08
C ASP A 64 -8.11 -11.16 -14.46
N GLY A 65 -7.00 -10.43 -14.24
CA GLY A 65 -6.86 -9.00 -14.53
C GLY A 65 -7.39 -8.05 -13.44
N ALA A 66 -8.04 -8.55 -12.39
CA ALA A 66 -8.47 -7.74 -11.25
C ALA A 66 -7.38 -7.68 -10.18
N LEU A 67 -7.14 -6.53 -9.59
CA LEU A 67 -6.21 -6.37 -8.47
C LEU A 67 -6.77 -7.09 -7.23
N VAL A 68 -5.97 -7.98 -6.63
CA VAL A 68 -6.36 -8.77 -5.44
C VAL A 68 -5.39 -8.62 -4.27
N ASP A 69 -4.12 -8.25 -4.52
CA ASP A 69 -3.12 -8.08 -3.45
C ASP A 69 -2.05 -7.07 -3.86
N GLY A 70 -1.37 -6.50 -2.86
CA GLY A 70 -0.23 -5.61 -3.04
C GLY A 70 0.68 -5.64 -1.82
N THR A 71 1.99 -5.68 -2.06
CA THR A 71 3.00 -5.64 -0.99
C THR A 71 4.08 -4.66 -1.36
N PHE A 72 4.41 -3.74 -0.44
CA PHE A 72 5.38 -2.69 -0.67
C PHE A 72 6.32 -2.57 0.52
N THR A 73 7.58 -2.30 0.22
CA THR A 73 8.61 -1.95 1.22
C THR A 73 9.21 -0.62 0.83
N MET A 74 9.25 0.32 1.77
CA MET A 74 9.85 1.64 1.63
C MET A 74 11.20 1.69 2.33
N ASP A 75 12.18 2.38 1.73
CA ASP A 75 13.48 2.65 2.34
C ASP A 75 13.39 3.93 3.18
N MET A 76 13.30 3.79 4.51
CA MET A 76 13.18 4.93 5.43
C MET A 76 14.46 5.77 5.51
N ASN A 77 15.62 5.23 5.13
CA ASN A 77 16.86 6.00 5.03
C ASN A 77 16.88 6.93 3.82
N SER A 78 16.02 6.70 2.83
CA SER A 78 15.89 7.53 1.65
C SER A 78 15.08 8.81 1.86
N ILE A 79 14.51 9.03 3.06
CA ILE A 79 13.73 10.25 3.37
C ILE A 79 14.55 11.50 3.00
N LYS A 80 13.96 12.31 2.11
CA LYS A 80 14.51 13.59 1.67
C LYS A 80 13.48 14.70 1.76
N CYS A 81 13.96 15.90 2.07
CA CYS A 81 13.21 17.14 1.99
C CYS A 81 13.42 17.75 0.60
N THR A 82 12.36 18.26 -0.03
CA THR A 82 12.41 18.84 -1.38
C THR A 82 12.07 20.32 -1.43
N ASP A 83 11.47 20.87 -0.37
CA ASP A 83 11.09 22.29 -0.24
C ASP A 83 12.16 23.15 0.48
N LEU A 84 13.18 22.52 1.07
CA LEU A 84 14.32 23.22 1.68
C LEU A 84 15.61 22.84 0.96
N SER A 85 16.66 23.62 1.20
CA SER A 85 18.00 23.38 0.63
C SER A 85 19.11 23.56 1.67
N GLY A 86 20.30 23.02 1.37
CA GLY A 86 21.49 23.13 2.19
C GLY A 86 21.31 22.61 3.62
N ASP A 87 21.86 23.35 4.59
CA ASP A 87 21.86 22.95 6.01
C ASP A 87 20.46 22.78 6.60
N TYR A 88 19.47 23.53 6.12
CA TYR A 88 18.10 23.42 6.62
C TYR A 88 17.45 22.11 6.20
N ALA A 89 17.64 21.70 4.96
CA ALA A 89 17.18 20.37 4.49
C ALA A 89 17.86 19.27 5.30
N GLY A 90 19.19 19.30 5.46
CA GLY A 90 19.94 18.31 6.23
C GLY A 90 19.50 18.20 7.69
N LYS A 91 19.20 19.34 8.35
CA LYS A 91 18.70 19.35 9.73
C LYS A 91 17.32 18.70 9.82
N LEU A 92 16.41 19.01 8.91
CA LEU A 92 15.07 18.39 8.88
C LEU A 92 15.17 16.89 8.61
N GLU A 93 15.91 16.48 7.59
CA GLU A 93 16.13 15.07 7.24
C GLU A 93 16.74 14.31 8.41
N GLY A 94 17.76 14.85 9.06
CA GLY A 94 18.38 14.26 10.25
C GLY A 94 17.41 14.11 11.42
N HIS A 95 16.54 15.09 11.63
CA HIS A 95 15.50 15.01 12.65
C HIS A 95 14.44 13.95 12.32
N LEU A 96 13.96 13.91 11.08
CA LEU A 96 13.00 12.89 10.62
C LEU A 96 13.56 11.46 10.77
N LYS A 97 14.87 11.28 10.55
CA LYS A 97 15.56 9.99 10.69
C LYS A 97 15.91 9.62 12.13
N SER A 98 15.88 10.59 13.06
CA SER A 98 16.25 10.39 14.47
C SER A 98 15.25 9.47 15.22
N LYS A 99 15.67 9.03 16.41
CA LYS A 99 14.84 8.21 17.32
C LYS A 99 13.56 8.91 17.77
N ASP A 100 13.58 10.24 17.85
CA ASP A 100 12.43 11.06 18.24
C ASP A 100 11.33 11.06 17.17
N PHE A 101 11.67 10.63 15.95
CA PHE A 101 10.75 10.57 14.82
C PHE A 101 10.67 9.14 14.24
N PHE A 102 11.22 8.86 13.07
CA PHE A 102 11.09 7.55 12.42
C PHE A 102 12.11 6.51 12.91
N GLY A 103 13.22 6.92 13.56
CA GLY A 103 14.23 6.00 14.10
C GLY A 103 14.84 5.09 13.03
N THR A 104 15.23 5.64 11.88
CA THR A 104 15.55 4.84 10.68
C THR A 104 16.76 3.93 10.84
N ASN A 105 17.64 4.18 11.80
CA ASN A 105 18.76 3.28 12.12
C ASN A 105 18.28 1.93 12.70
N GLU A 106 17.20 1.95 13.48
CA GLU A 106 16.60 0.77 14.11
C GLU A 106 15.46 0.20 13.25
N HIS A 107 14.81 1.07 12.48
CA HIS A 107 13.69 0.77 11.61
C HIS A 107 13.96 1.26 10.17
N PRO A 108 14.89 0.61 9.44
CA PRO A 108 15.33 1.08 8.13
C PRO A 108 14.28 0.95 7.04
N THR A 109 13.18 0.25 7.31
CA THR A 109 12.07 0.05 6.36
C THR A 109 10.72 0.26 7.02
N SER A 110 9.75 0.72 6.22
CA SER A 110 8.33 0.57 6.50
C SER A 110 7.69 -0.34 5.44
N THR A 111 6.55 -0.95 5.76
CA THR A 111 5.90 -1.91 4.85
C THR A 111 4.41 -1.66 4.79
N LEU A 112 3.83 -1.89 3.62
CA LEU A 112 2.39 -1.93 3.40
C LEU A 112 2.02 -3.26 2.76
N GLN A 113 1.10 -3.99 3.40
CA GLN A 113 0.53 -5.23 2.90
C GLN A 113 -0.98 -5.05 2.73
N PHE A 114 -1.50 -5.26 1.52
CA PHE A 114 -2.94 -5.28 1.30
C PHE A 114 -3.55 -6.48 2.02
N LYS A 115 -4.71 -6.30 2.62
CA LYS A 115 -5.46 -7.35 3.33
C LYS A 115 -6.80 -7.61 2.70
N GLU A 116 -7.42 -6.56 2.21
CA GLU A 116 -8.70 -6.62 1.54
C GLU A 116 -8.69 -5.61 0.39
N VAL A 117 -9.06 -6.08 -0.80
CA VAL A 117 -9.15 -5.25 -2.00
C VAL A 117 -10.57 -5.41 -2.54
N THR A 118 -11.31 -4.32 -2.62
CA THR A 118 -12.68 -4.30 -3.11
C THR A 118 -12.78 -3.33 -4.28
N MET A 119 -13.26 -3.81 -5.42
CA MET A 119 -13.52 -2.95 -6.58
C MET A 119 -14.67 -1.98 -6.26
N ASN A 120 -14.43 -0.68 -6.43
CA ASN A 120 -15.38 0.41 -6.16
C ASN A 120 -15.55 1.30 -7.40
N GLY A 121 -15.82 0.68 -8.54
CA GLY A 121 -15.95 1.32 -9.85
C GLY A 121 -14.92 0.82 -10.85
N GLU A 122 -14.97 1.33 -12.06
CA GLU A 122 -14.01 0.97 -13.11
C GLU A 122 -12.62 1.48 -12.71
N ASN A 123 -11.65 0.56 -12.59
CA ASN A 123 -10.25 0.85 -12.21
C ASN A 123 -10.07 1.54 -10.84
N ASN A 124 -11.07 1.56 -10.01
CA ASN A 124 -11.03 2.14 -8.68
C ASN A 124 -11.25 1.04 -7.63
N TYR A 125 -10.34 0.97 -6.65
CA TYR A 125 -10.34 -0.03 -5.61
C TYR A 125 -10.32 0.63 -4.24
N ARG A 126 -11.15 0.13 -3.32
CA ARG A 126 -11.00 0.40 -1.90
C ARG A 126 -10.09 -0.65 -1.31
N VAL A 127 -8.98 -0.23 -0.75
CA VAL A 127 -7.97 -1.10 -0.15
C VAL A 127 -7.98 -0.91 1.35
N LYS A 128 -8.03 -2.03 2.09
CA LYS A 128 -7.67 -2.10 3.49
C LYS A 128 -6.32 -2.79 3.59
N GLY A 129 -5.36 -2.17 4.26
CA GLY A 129 -3.99 -2.68 4.34
C GLY A 129 -3.40 -2.52 5.74
N ASP A 130 -2.40 -3.34 6.03
CA ASP A 130 -1.57 -3.22 7.22
C ASP A 130 -0.34 -2.39 6.89
N LEU A 131 -0.25 -1.19 7.48
CA LEU A 131 0.92 -0.32 7.38
C LEU A 131 1.78 -0.47 8.63
N THR A 132 3.05 -0.80 8.45
CA THR A 132 4.03 -0.91 9.54
C THR A 132 5.03 0.23 9.46
N ILE A 133 5.10 1.04 10.52
CA ILE A 133 6.09 2.12 10.71
C ILE A 133 6.70 1.94 12.10
N LYS A 134 8.01 2.09 12.26
CA LYS A 134 8.73 1.88 13.53
C LYS A 134 8.42 0.54 14.22
N GLY A 135 8.15 -0.51 13.44
CA GLY A 135 7.79 -1.83 13.97
C GLY A 135 6.36 -1.93 14.53
N ILE A 136 5.56 -0.88 14.46
CA ILE A 136 4.15 -0.86 14.85
C ILE A 136 3.29 -0.99 13.61
N THR A 137 2.33 -1.91 13.64
CA THR A 137 1.42 -2.17 12.52
C THR A 137 0.02 -1.69 12.85
N ASN A 138 -0.55 -0.87 11.97
CA ASN A 138 -1.93 -0.42 12.05
C ASN A 138 -2.63 -0.66 10.72
N SER A 139 -3.93 -0.93 10.80
CA SER A 139 -4.79 -1.04 9.63
C SER A 139 -5.11 0.35 9.09
N ILE A 140 -4.99 0.53 7.77
CA ILE A 140 -5.36 1.74 7.05
C ILE A 140 -6.30 1.42 5.91
N ASP A 141 -7.16 2.38 5.55
CA ASP A 141 -8.09 2.30 4.44
C ASP A 141 -7.84 3.44 3.46
N PHE A 142 -7.74 3.14 2.16
CA PHE A 142 -7.51 4.15 1.13
C PHE A 142 -8.07 3.73 -0.22
N ASP A 143 -8.25 4.72 -1.09
CA ASP A 143 -8.61 4.49 -2.47
C ASP A 143 -7.34 4.30 -3.32
N PHE A 144 -7.36 3.29 -4.17
CA PHE A 144 -6.28 2.94 -5.08
C PHE A 144 -6.85 2.97 -6.51
N VAL A 145 -6.38 3.93 -7.30
CA VAL A 145 -6.90 4.21 -8.64
C VAL A 145 -5.89 3.77 -9.68
N MET A 146 -6.30 2.92 -10.59
CA MET A 146 -5.46 2.41 -11.68
C MET A 146 -5.77 3.12 -13.00
N ALA A 147 -4.74 3.28 -13.85
CA ALA A 147 -4.85 3.83 -15.20
C ALA A 147 -3.81 3.17 -16.11
N GLY A 148 -4.19 2.11 -16.80
CA GLY A 148 -3.24 1.26 -17.55
C GLY A 148 -2.20 0.66 -16.60
N ASN A 149 -0.92 0.86 -16.88
CA ASN A 149 0.20 0.38 -16.06
C ASN A 149 0.59 1.37 -14.94
N ASN A 150 -0.29 2.30 -14.60
CA ASN A 150 -0.07 3.28 -13.53
C ASN A 150 -1.13 3.12 -12.45
N ALA A 151 -0.76 3.44 -11.22
CA ALA A 151 -1.72 3.57 -10.13
C ALA A 151 -1.37 4.74 -9.22
N THR A 152 -2.40 5.30 -8.57
CA THR A 152 -2.25 6.40 -7.62
C THR A 152 -3.00 6.10 -6.33
N ALA A 153 -2.46 6.58 -5.21
CA ALA A 153 -3.13 6.59 -3.91
C ALA A 153 -2.79 7.84 -3.13
N ALA A 154 -3.75 8.33 -2.33
CA ALA A 154 -3.55 9.40 -1.37
C ALA A 154 -3.97 8.91 0.02
N LEU A 155 -3.08 9.06 0.99
CA LEU A 155 -3.27 8.58 2.34
C LEU A 155 -3.04 9.72 3.34
N LYS A 156 -3.81 9.72 4.41
CA LYS A 156 -3.58 10.56 5.59
C LYS A 156 -3.27 9.64 6.76
N ILE A 157 -2.10 9.83 7.37
CA ILE A 157 -1.56 8.93 8.39
C ILE A 157 -1.40 9.71 9.70
N ASP A 158 -2.02 9.24 10.77
CA ASP A 158 -1.74 9.70 12.13
C ASP A 158 -0.45 9.04 12.64
N ARG A 159 0.63 9.85 12.72
CA ARG A 159 1.96 9.41 13.17
C ARG A 159 1.99 8.97 14.64
N THR A 160 1.07 9.46 15.44
CA THR A 160 1.06 9.16 16.89
C THR A 160 0.68 7.71 17.16
N THR A 161 -0.07 7.08 16.26
CA THR A 161 -0.42 5.66 16.31
C THR A 161 0.78 4.74 16.07
N TYR A 162 1.90 5.29 15.58
CA TYR A 162 3.20 4.63 15.39
C TYR A 162 4.26 5.08 16.40
N ASP A 163 3.83 5.61 17.54
CA ASP A 163 4.69 6.11 18.62
C ASP A 163 5.64 7.25 18.19
N ILE A 164 5.19 8.10 17.25
CA ILE A 164 5.89 9.31 16.81
C ILE A 164 5.17 10.52 17.42
N LYS A 165 5.54 10.85 18.65
CA LYS A 165 4.84 11.87 19.48
C LYS A 165 5.53 13.23 19.51
N TYR A 166 6.74 13.35 18.96
CA TYR A 166 7.51 14.59 19.00
C TYR A 166 6.70 15.79 18.51
N GLY A 167 6.60 16.84 19.34
CA GLY A 167 5.88 18.06 19.01
C GLY A 167 4.35 17.92 18.82
N SER A 168 3.75 16.80 19.23
CA SER A 168 2.31 16.59 19.14
C SER A 168 1.58 17.31 20.28
N SER A 169 0.59 18.13 19.96
CA SER A 169 -0.28 18.79 20.96
C SER A 169 -1.24 17.82 21.64
N SER A 170 -1.41 16.61 21.11
CA SER A 170 -2.19 15.55 21.74
C SER A 170 -1.46 14.92 22.94
N PHE A 171 -0.14 15.12 23.03
CA PHE A 171 0.71 14.52 24.07
C PHE A 171 1.46 15.56 24.91
N PHE A 172 1.64 16.79 24.41
CA PHE A 172 2.41 17.81 25.10
C PHE A 172 1.69 19.15 25.12
N ASP A 173 1.56 19.73 26.30
CA ASP A 173 0.97 21.07 26.49
C ASP A 173 1.98 22.17 26.16
N GLY A 174 1.45 23.36 25.87
CA GLY A 174 2.25 24.58 25.77
C GLY A 174 3.13 24.72 24.52
N LEU A 175 2.97 23.86 23.52
CA LEU A 175 3.81 23.85 22.30
C LEU A 175 3.62 25.13 21.44
N LYS A 176 2.44 25.75 21.46
CA LYS A 176 2.12 26.96 20.67
C LYS A 176 2.54 26.77 19.21
N ASP A 177 3.35 27.67 18.67
CA ASP A 177 3.82 27.69 17.29
C ASP A 177 4.79 26.52 16.95
N LYS A 178 5.21 25.74 17.96
CA LYS A 178 6.08 24.57 17.77
C LYS A 178 5.30 23.29 17.54
N ALA A 179 3.97 23.33 17.69
CA ALA A 179 3.13 22.14 17.50
C ALA A 179 3.22 21.63 16.05
N ILE A 180 3.47 20.33 15.91
CA ILE A 180 3.45 19.60 14.65
C ILE A 180 2.16 18.80 14.62
N TYR A 181 1.41 18.86 13.54
CA TYR A 181 0.17 18.11 13.40
C TYR A 181 0.43 16.62 13.46
N ASP A 182 -0.51 15.89 14.01
CA ASP A 182 -0.39 14.45 14.18
C ASP A 182 -0.54 13.72 12.84
N ASP A 183 -1.35 14.28 11.94
CA ASP A 183 -1.51 13.77 10.58
C ASP A 183 -0.40 14.25 9.65
N PHE A 184 0.02 13.37 8.75
CA PHE A 184 0.79 13.71 7.56
C PHE A 184 0.16 13.07 6.32
N ASP A 185 0.33 13.73 5.17
CA ASP A 185 -0.21 13.27 3.91
C ASP A 185 0.87 12.50 3.12
N ILE A 186 0.44 11.43 2.47
CA ILE A 186 1.25 10.63 1.53
C ILE A 186 0.54 10.61 0.19
N THR A 187 1.26 10.92 -0.87
CA THR A 187 0.83 10.72 -2.25
C THR A 187 1.74 9.69 -2.90
N VAL A 188 1.13 8.68 -3.51
CA VAL A 188 1.82 7.59 -4.18
C VAL A 188 1.48 7.61 -5.66
N ASN A 189 2.49 7.50 -6.51
CA ASN A 189 2.35 7.21 -7.93
C ASN A 189 3.17 5.94 -8.22
N LEU A 190 2.54 4.95 -8.81
CA LEU A 190 3.17 3.70 -9.21
C LEU A 190 3.17 3.57 -10.73
N GLU A 191 4.24 2.99 -11.26
CA GLU A 191 4.33 2.43 -12.61
C GLU A 191 4.71 0.95 -12.50
N PHE A 192 4.07 0.06 -13.33
CA PHE A 192 4.28 -1.39 -13.28
C PHE A 192 3.99 -2.08 -14.62
#